data_ad77a56aae1f78779abbbbbf6042f4c9
#
_entry.id   ad77a56aae1f78779abbbbbf6042f4c9
#
_cell.length_a   1.000
_cell.length_b   1.000
_cell.length_c   1.000
_cell.angle_alpha   90.00
_cell.angle_beta   90.00
_cell.angle_gamma   90.00
#
_symmetry.space_group_name_H-M   'P 1'
#
loop_
_entity.id
_entity.type
_entity.pdbx_description
1 polymer ?
#
loop_
_entity_poly.entity_id
_entity_poly.type
_entity_poly.pdbx_seq_one_letter_code
_entity_poly.pdbx_strand_id
1 'polypeptide(L)'
;MQVRYSPEFYPSGELLLSLPMNRFRTKDPRGFRRHRLVPIFSLERYENDLEDPLFPEGFSEGGINVLSVKDAFGNNLDYHLESNPDLEKGYSQLHGLLRVTLPDPLEEPELIIEFKTFLPVHTLEGGLNGSMITSNWHPSLLNWDGRQWIKDGNTPNPGTWQVTWSSSKAGTLITSLSAHQQHPAGEKLILPQTHFPLKSFPLIFSDRYQLLNQEDDQTEPQGEVSRDRNDSKDFKEADPKDTYHLESFHFRDYPDRADLIHQWVSRFISFTKEQYGLKQPWENIRVVAVEAEYEHVKVINNLILIPLPNYKRSGFLDRRVLGLVSLSLGQLWYGEKVWNDEDLELWISRGIPAFLGLRFFEQHYGKDAGIFGFIDWMNPRFREHFIEDMALSSNEETAHPIYASFQESEDPRLHMMRVTYKTAMVLSMLEYILGKQEFQKGFQSFTENHWHKIGSLRNFQNEFEEVFKEDNGCISNTSISEKRS
;
A
#
# COMPACT_ATOMS: atom_id res chain seq x y z
N MET A 1 -15.63 -15.73 -11.97
CA MET A 1 -14.15 -15.59 -11.98
C MET A 1 -13.56 -16.87 -12.52
N GLN A 2 -12.59 -16.76 -13.39
CA GLN A 2 -11.86 -17.88 -13.95
C GLN A 2 -10.43 -17.79 -13.40
N VAL A 3 -9.93 -18.89 -12.84
CA VAL A 3 -8.60 -18.98 -12.20
C VAL A 3 -7.83 -20.06 -12.90
N ARG A 4 -6.72 -19.70 -13.55
CA ARG A 4 -5.75 -20.67 -14.08
C ARG A 4 -4.54 -20.70 -13.15
N TYR A 5 -4.03 -21.89 -12.89
CA TYR A 5 -2.89 -22.10 -12.02
C TYR A 5 -1.93 -23.16 -12.61
N SER A 6 -0.69 -23.18 -12.15
CA SER A 6 0.30 -24.17 -12.58
C SER A 6 0.29 -25.36 -11.61
N PRO A 7 -0.14 -26.56 -12.01
CA PRO A 7 -0.33 -27.69 -11.09
C PRO A 7 0.95 -28.11 -10.35
N GLU A 8 2.10 -27.87 -10.94
CA GLU A 8 3.42 -28.19 -10.36
C GLU A 8 3.73 -27.42 -9.07
N PHE A 9 3.04 -26.29 -8.83
CA PHE A 9 3.22 -25.45 -7.63
C PHE A 9 2.21 -25.72 -6.53
N TYR A 10 1.26 -26.64 -6.74
CA TYR A 10 0.18 -26.91 -5.79
C TYR A 10 0.00 -28.40 -5.53
N PRO A 11 -0.52 -28.79 -4.36
CA PRO A 11 -0.79 -30.19 -4.05
C PRO A 11 -1.83 -30.79 -5.00
N SER A 12 -1.69 -32.06 -5.33
CA SER A 12 -2.72 -32.79 -6.05
C SER A 12 -3.98 -32.95 -5.17
N GLY A 13 -5.14 -32.88 -5.80
CA GLY A 13 -6.42 -33.21 -5.16
C GLY A 13 -7.11 -32.05 -4.45
N GLU A 14 -6.46 -30.91 -4.18
CA GLU A 14 -7.13 -29.77 -3.55
C GLU A 14 -6.53 -28.42 -3.88
N LEU A 15 -7.37 -27.39 -3.85
CA LEU A 15 -6.94 -25.99 -3.82
C LEU A 15 -7.59 -25.26 -2.65
N LEU A 16 -6.85 -24.31 -2.09
CA LEU A 16 -7.31 -23.46 -1.01
C LEU A 16 -7.27 -21.98 -1.42
N LEU A 17 -8.41 -21.30 -1.30
CA LEU A 17 -8.55 -19.89 -1.59
C LEU A 17 -8.98 -19.13 -0.33
N SER A 18 -8.48 -17.93 -0.14
CA SER A 18 -8.99 -17.01 0.86
C SER A 18 -10.21 -16.25 0.35
N LEU A 19 -11.11 -15.90 1.27
CA LEU A 19 -12.28 -15.05 1.04
C LEU A 19 -12.11 -13.75 1.83
N PRO A 20 -11.30 -12.80 1.32
CA PRO A 20 -10.78 -11.70 2.16
C PRO A 20 -11.87 -10.75 2.68
N MET A 21 -12.99 -10.60 1.98
CA MET A 21 -14.11 -9.78 2.45
C MET A 21 -14.91 -10.41 3.61
N ASN A 22 -14.76 -11.72 3.87
CA ASN A 22 -15.46 -12.38 4.97
C ASN A 22 -15.03 -11.91 6.36
N ARG A 23 -13.88 -11.23 6.47
CA ARG A 23 -13.45 -10.51 7.68
C ARG A 23 -14.44 -9.43 8.16
N PHE A 24 -15.30 -8.93 7.26
CA PHE A 24 -16.31 -7.92 7.56
C PHE A 24 -17.70 -8.51 7.87
N ARG A 25 -17.81 -9.84 8.01
CA ARG A 25 -19.11 -10.48 8.35
C ARG A 25 -19.53 -10.26 9.80
N THR A 26 -18.59 -9.94 10.67
CA THR A 26 -18.87 -9.78 12.10
C THR A 26 -18.50 -8.39 12.58
N LYS A 27 -19.16 -7.93 13.66
CA LYS A 27 -18.82 -6.70 14.36
C LYS A 27 -17.49 -6.76 15.13
N ASP A 28 -16.69 -7.83 14.99
CA ASP A 28 -15.43 -7.95 15.72
C ASP A 28 -14.53 -6.74 15.47
N PRO A 29 -14.30 -5.90 16.48
CA PRO A 29 -13.46 -4.71 16.32
C PRO A 29 -12.06 -5.03 15.81
N ARG A 30 -11.54 -6.24 16.11
CA ARG A 30 -10.21 -6.69 15.68
C ARG A 30 -10.12 -6.88 14.16
N GLY A 31 -11.15 -7.43 13.51
CA GLY A 31 -11.24 -7.52 12.06
C GLY A 31 -11.23 -6.16 11.37
N PHE A 32 -11.88 -5.18 11.98
CA PHE A 32 -11.91 -3.80 11.50
C PHE A 32 -10.66 -3.01 11.90
N ARG A 33 -10.07 -3.25 13.07
CA ARG A 33 -8.87 -2.55 13.56
C ARG A 33 -7.65 -2.75 12.65
N ARG A 34 -7.49 -3.91 12.02
CA ARG A 34 -6.37 -4.18 11.10
C ARG A 34 -6.37 -3.26 9.88
N HIS A 35 -7.53 -2.80 9.45
CA HIS A 35 -7.69 -1.92 8.29
C HIS A 35 -7.92 -0.46 8.67
N ARG A 36 -8.16 -0.20 9.94
CA ARG A 36 -8.38 1.13 10.50
C ARG A 36 -7.20 1.52 11.37
N LEU A 37 -6.21 2.17 10.79
CA LEU A 37 -5.31 3.00 11.54
C LEU A 37 -6.14 4.17 12.08
N VAL A 38 -6.79 3.96 13.22
CA VAL A 38 -7.46 5.07 13.94
C VAL A 38 -6.38 6.10 14.25
N PRO A 39 -6.61 7.40 14.02
CA PRO A 39 -5.64 8.43 14.32
C PRO A 39 -5.14 8.27 15.75
N ILE A 40 -3.83 8.34 15.93
CA ILE A 40 -3.12 8.12 17.19
C ILE A 40 -3.67 8.97 18.34
N PHE A 41 -4.14 10.18 18.03
CA PHE A 41 -4.70 11.12 18.98
C PHE A 41 -6.09 10.76 19.53
N SER A 42 -6.71 9.72 19.00
CA SER A 42 -8.03 9.26 19.46
C SER A 42 -7.95 7.99 20.32
N LEU A 43 -6.74 7.46 20.58
CA LEU A 43 -6.55 6.20 21.31
C LEU A 43 -7.12 6.20 22.73
N GLU A 44 -6.86 7.26 23.49
CA GLU A 44 -7.29 7.34 24.88
C GLU A 44 -8.81 7.54 25.07
N ARG A 45 -9.50 8.05 24.04
CA ARG A 45 -10.94 8.29 24.08
C ARG A 45 -11.79 7.07 23.72
N TYR A 46 -11.22 6.05 23.07
CA TYR A 46 -11.98 4.99 22.40
C TYR A 46 -11.86 3.61 23.05
N GLU A 47 -11.23 3.50 24.22
CA GLU A 47 -11.12 2.19 24.89
C GLU A 47 -12.45 1.64 25.39
N ASN A 48 -13.43 2.50 25.67
CA ASN A 48 -14.70 2.09 26.29
C ASN A 48 -15.93 2.16 25.36
N ASP A 49 -15.87 2.87 24.19
CA ASP A 49 -17.00 3.05 23.27
C ASP A 49 -16.57 2.85 21.81
N LEU A 50 -16.01 1.70 21.48
CA LEU A 50 -15.45 1.42 20.15
C LEU A 50 -16.50 1.14 19.07
N GLU A 51 -17.74 0.88 19.41
CA GLU A 51 -18.77 0.56 18.42
C GLU A 51 -19.21 1.76 17.60
N ASP A 52 -19.48 2.90 18.22
CA ASP A 52 -20.01 4.09 17.55
C ASP A 52 -19.04 4.76 16.56
N PRO A 53 -17.74 4.95 16.87
CA PRO A 53 -16.81 5.53 15.90
C PRO A 53 -16.47 4.59 14.75
N LEU A 54 -16.60 3.28 14.96
CA LEU A 54 -16.35 2.28 13.92
C LEU A 54 -17.55 2.15 12.96
N PHE A 55 -18.73 2.44 13.44
CA PHE A 55 -19.98 2.27 12.71
C PHE A 55 -20.94 3.45 12.96
N PRO A 56 -20.58 4.67 12.55
CA PRO A 56 -21.36 5.87 12.84
C PRO A 56 -22.79 5.81 12.26
N GLU A 57 -23.00 5.03 11.21
CA GLU A 57 -24.32 4.77 10.61
C GLU A 57 -24.83 3.34 10.90
N GLY A 58 -24.24 2.67 11.90
CA GLY A 58 -24.53 1.28 12.21
C GLY A 58 -23.63 0.28 11.47
N PHE A 59 -23.64 -0.95 11.92
CA PHE A 59 -22.87 -2.03 11.31
C PHE A 59 -23.38 -2.38 9.92
N SER A 60 -22.48 -2.38 8.94
CA SER A 60 -22.73 -2.84 7.58
C SER A 60 -21.87 -4.07 7.29
N GLU A 61 -22.52 -5.18 7.05
CA GLU A 61 -21.85 -6.43 6.73
C GLU A 61 -21.18 -6.39 5.36
N GLY A 62 -19.95 -6.93 5.30
CA GLY A 62 -19.25 -7.24 4.05
C GLY A 62 -18.97 -8.74 3.97
N GLY A 63 -18.79 -9.26 2.76
CA GLY A 63 -18.46 -10.69 2.61
C GLY A 63 -18.51 -11.19 1.18
N ILE A 64 -18.05 -12.43 0.98
CA ILE A 64 -18.13 -13.19 -0.26
C ILE A 64 -18.97 -14.43 -0.05
N ASN A 65 -20.02 -14.58 -0.85
CA ASN A 65 -20.82 -15.79 -0.93
C ASN A 65 -20.45 -16.54 -2.20
N VAL A 66 -19.84 -17.70 -2.08
CA VAL A 66 -19.58 -18.62 -3.20
C VAL A 66 -20.87 -19.30 -3.60
N LEU A 67 -21.21 -19.24 -4.87
CA LEU A 67 -22.45 -19.80 -5.43
C LEU A 67 -22.19 -21.13 -6.14
N SER A 68 -21.09 -21.25 -6.88
CA SER A 68 -20.69 -22.49 -7.53
C SER A 68 -19.18 -22.47 -7.81
N VAL A 69 -18.59 -23.67 -7.85
CA VAL A 69 -17.23 -23.91 -8.32
C VAL A 69 -17.28 -25.01 -9.38
N LYS A 70 -16.65 -24.75 -10.53
CA LYS A 70 -16.64 -25.67 -11.67
C LYS A 70 -15.23 -25.81 -12.23
N ASP A 71 -15.00 -26.93 -12.92
CA ASP A 71 -13.79 -27.12 -13.75
C ASP A 71 -13.89 -26.34 -15.08
N ALA A 72 -12.85 -26.47 -15.93
CA ALA A 72 -12.78 -25.86 -17.25
C ALA A 72 -13.91 -26.31 -18.20
N PHE A 73 -14.48 -27.50 -17.99
CA PHE A 73 -15.54 -28.11 -18.80
C PHE A 73 -16.94 -27.77 -18.29
N GLY A 74 -17.03 -27.07 -17.17
CA GLY A 74 -18.30 -26.67 -16.54
C GLY A 74 -18.90 -27.71 -15.59
N ASN A 75 -18.19 -28.78 -15.25
CA ASN A 75 -18.62 -29.74 -14.24
C ASN A 75 -18.48 -29.14 -12.84
N ASN A 76 -19.48 -29.38 -11.98
CA ASN A 76 -19.42 -28.92 -10.61
C ASN A 76 -18.32 -29.68 -9.84
N LEU A 77 -17.54 -28.92 -9.08
CA LEU A 77 -16.56 -29.43 -8.14
C LEU A 77 -17.09 -29.34 -6.72
N ASP A 78 -16.72 -30.32 -5.90
CA ASP A 78 -17.05 -30.29 -4.48
C ASP A 78 -16.20 -29.23 -3.79
N TYR A 79 -16.84 -28.41 -2.96
CA TYR A 79 -16.18 -27.40 -2.16
C TYR A 79 -16.84 -27.23 -0.80
N HIS A 80 -16.06 -26.77 0.15
CA HIS A 80 -16.59 -26.39 1.46
C HIS A 80 -15.89 -25.13 1.98
N LEU A 81 -16.60 -24.43 2.87
CA LEU A 81 -16.10 -23.23 3.52
C LEU A 81 -15.54 -23.60 4.90
N GLU A 82 -14.35 -23.13 5.19
CA GLU A 82 -13.66 -23.39 6.45
C GLU A 82 -13.41 -22.09 7.22
N SER A 83 -13.42 -22.19 8.55
CA SER A 83 -12.80 -21.18 9.38
C SER A 83 -11.29 -21.23 9.23
N ASN A 84 -10.60 -20.11 9.34
CA ASN A 84 -9.16 -20.09 9.35
C ASN A 84 -8.65 -20.06 10.80
N PRO A 85 -8.22 -21.22 11.37
CA PRO A 85 -7.80 -21.30 12.76
C PRO A 85 -6.52 -20.48 13.05
N ASP A 86 -5.69 -20.25 12.03
CA ASP A 86 -4.45 -19.47 12.19
C ASP A 86 -4.74 -17.97 12.36
N LEU A 87 -5.95 -17.55 11.95
CA LEU A 87 -6.45 -16.18 12.13
C LEU A 87 -7.38 -16.04 13.37
N GLU A 88 -7.75 -17.15 14.02
CA GLU A 88 -8.70 -17.12 15.15
C GLU A 88 -8.12 -16.49 16.43
N LYS A 89 -6.82 -16.48 16.63
CA LYS A 89 -6.19 -15.79 17.77
C LYS A 89 -6.43 -14.28 17.80
N GLY A 90 -6.93 -13.71 16.71
CA GLY A 90 -7.23 -12.30 16.58
C GLY A 90 -8.46 -11.94 15.72
N TYR A 91 -9.01 -12.90 14.98
CA TYR A 91 -10.07 -12.65 13.99
C TYR A 91 -11.03 -13.84 13.95
N SER A 92 -12.26 -13.64 14.39
CA SER A 92 -13.33 -14.60 14.10
C SER A 92 -13.71 -14.50 12.62
N GLN A 93 -12.88 -15.04 11.75
CA GLN A 93 -13.21 -15.19 10.33
C GLN A 93 -14.03 -16.46 10.14
N LEU A 94 -15.30 -16.36 10.43
CA LEU A 94 -16.26 -17.36 10.03
C LEU A 94 -16.19 -17.53 8.50
N HIS A 95 -15.76 -18.70 8.05
CA HIS A 95 -15.69 -19.04 6.63
C HIS A 95 -14.75 -18.17 5.79
N GLY A 96 -13.57 -17.89 6.31
CA GLY A 96 -12.52 -17.12 5.60
C GLY A 96 -11.82 -17.88 4.50
N LEU A 97 -11.99 -19.21 4.41
CA LEU A 97 -11.35 -20.09 3.44
C LEU A 97 -12.37 -20.86 2.61
N LEU A 98 -12.04 -21.05 1.33
CA LEU A 98 -12.74 -21.91 0.38
C LEU A 98 -11.79 -23.05 -0.01
N ARG A 99 -12.10 -24.27 0.39
CA ARG A 99 -11.41 -25.49 -0.02
C ARG A 99 -12.16 -26.12 -1.18
N VAL A 100 -11.47 -26.37 -2.27
CA VAL A 100 -12.00 -27.01 -3.48
C VAL A 100 -11.33 -28.37 -3.65
N THR A 101 -12.12 -29.44 -3.77
CA THR A 101 -11.63 -30.78 -4.07
C THR A 101 -11.48 -30.92 -5.58
N LEU A 102 -10.30 -31.33 -6.04
CA LEU A 102 -9.98 -31.52 -7.45
C LEU A 102 -10.03 -33.00 -7.81
N PRO A 103 -10.57 -33.37 -8.97
CA PRO A 103 -10.40 -34.71 -9.52
C PRO A 103 -8.92 -34.93 -9.87
N ASP A 104 -8.44 -36.17 -9.71
CA ASP A 104 -7.07 -36.56 -10.03
C ASP A 104 -7.07 -37.54 -11.22
N PRO A 105 -6.40 -37.26 -12.35
CA PRO A 105 -5.78 -35.96 -12.70
C PRO A 105 -6.80 -34.91 -13.16
N LEU A 106 -6.53 -33.62 -12.89
CA LEU A 106 -7.27 -32.53 -13.50
C LEU A 106 -6.72 -32.31 -14.92
N GLU A 107 -7.56 -32.46 -15.93
CA GLU A 107 -7.14 -32.35 -17.34
C GLU A 107 -6.69 -30.93 -17.70
N GLU A 108 -7.39 -29.92 -17.17
CA GLU A 108 -7.01 -28.53 -17.34
C GLU A 108 -6.98 -27.82 -15.98
N PRO A 109 -5.87 -27.12 -15.63
CA PRO A 109 -5.71 -26.46 -14.34
C PRO A 109 -6.46 -25.12 -14.29
N GLU A 110 -7.77 -25.19 -14.41
CA GLU A 110 -8.65 -24.03 -14.45
C GLU A 110 -9.88 -24.23 -13.57
N LEU A 111 -10.22 -23.21 -12.78
CA LEU A 111 -11.45 -23.14 -12.01
C LEU A 111 -12.33 -21.99 -12.48
N ILE A 112 -13.63 -22.24 -12.53
CA ILE A 112 -14.66 -21.22 -12.72
C ILE A 112 -15.43 -21.07 -11.43
N ILE A 113 -15.29 -19.91 -10.77
CA ILE A 113 -15.96 -19.62 -9.49
C ILE A 113 -17.01 -18.54 -9.72
N GLU A 114 -18.25 -18.86 -9.37
CA GLU A 114 -19.34 -17.90 -9.32
C GLU A 114 -19.56 -17.49 -7.86
N PHE A 115 -19.56 -16.19 -7.61
CA PHE A 115 -19.71 -15.65 -6.26
C PHE A 115 -20.40 -14.29 -6.28
N LYS A 116 -20.84 -13.87 -5.10
CA LYS A 116 -21.41 -12.55 -4.85
C LYS A 116 -20.67 -11.89 -3.71
N THR A 117 -20.18 -10.67 -3.93
CA THR A 117 -19.50 -9.88 -2.92
C THR A 117 -20.42 -8.77 -2.43
N PHE A 118 -20.44 -8.62 -1.10
CA PHE A 118 -21.10 -7.53 -0.40
C PHE A 118 -20.03 -6.61 0.16
N LEU A 119 -20.13 -5.33 -0.14
CA LEU A 119 -19.18 -4.33 0.33
C LEU A 119 -19.75 -3.63 1.56
N PRO A 120 -18.96 -3.52 2.65
CA PRO A 120 -19.37 -2.76 3.81
C PRO A 120 -19.44 -1.25 3.47
N VAL A 121 -20.19 -0.50 4.26
CA VAL A 121 -20.21 0.96 4.17
C VAL A 121 -19.04 1.55 4.97
N HIS A 122 -18.51 2.70 4.56
CA HIS A 122 -17.51 3.50 5.27
C HIS A 122 -16.10 2.91 5.45
N THR A 123 -15.68 1.97 4.63
CA THR A 123 -14.30 1.45 4.68
C THR A 123 -13.53 1.75 3.40
N LEU A 124 -12.19 1.59 3.42
CA LEU A 124 -11.36 1.60 2.20
C LEU A 124 -11.59 0.35 1.33
N GLU A 125 -12.50 -0.51 1.70
CA GLU A 125 -12.98 -1.70 0.98
C GLU A 125 -14.50 -1.70 1.00
N GLY A 126 -15.13 -0.64 0.51
CA GLY A 126 -16.56 -0.50 0.67
C GLY A 126 -17.25 0.39 -0.34
N GLY A 127 -18.48 0.73 -0.06
CA GLY A 127 -19.28 1.61 -0.88
C GLY A 127 -20.01 2.66 -0.05
N LEU A 128 -19.96 3.91 -0.50
CA LEU A 128 -20.64 5.03 0.12
C LEU A 128 -21.11 6.03 -0.94
N ASN A 129 -22.31 6.55 -0.79
CA ASN A 129 -22.85 7.65 -1.60
C ASN A 129 -22.69 7.48 -3.13
N GLY A 130 -22.77 6.24 -3.63
CA GLY A 130 -22.61 5.94 -5.06
C GLY A 130 -21.16 5.68 -5.49
N SER A 131 -20.20 5.79 -4.59
CA SER A 131 -18.81 5.40 -4.81
C SER A 131 -18.57 3.99 -4.31
N MET A 132 -17.70 3.25 -5.00
CA MET A 132 -17.27 1.90 -4.63
C MET A 132 -15.75 1.84 -4.68
N ILE A 133 -15.14 1.25 -3.65
CA ILE A 133 -13.70 1.02 -3.57
C ILE A 133 -13.50 -0.39 -3.06
N THR A 134 -12.79 -1.23 -3.81
CA THR A 134 -12.46 -2.58 -3.35
C THR A 134 -11.24 -3.14 -4.06
N SER A 135 -10.39 -3.82 -3.32
CA SER A 135 -9.24 -4.59 -3.84
C SER A 135 -9.36 -6.08 -3.53
N ASN A 136 -10.18 -6.43 -2.55
CA ASN A 136 -10.34 -7.79 -2.02
C ASN A 136 -11.72 -8.39 -2.34
N TRP A 137 -12.30 -8.00 -3.48
CA TRP A 137 -13.67 -8.35 -3.86
C TRP A 137 -13.86 -9.78 -4.36
N HIS A 138 -12.78 -10.55 -4.52
CA HIS A 138 -12.78 -11.89 -5.13
C HIS A 138 -12.10 -12.92 -4.23
N PRO A 139 -12.42 -14.22 -4.39
CA PRO A 139 -11.60 -15.30 -3.82
C PRO A 139 -10.16 -15.21 -4.34
N SER A 140 -9.18 -15.44 -3.48
CA SER A 140 -7.76 -15.37 -3.84
C SER A 140 -7.06 -16.68 -3.51
N LEU A 141 -6.37 -17.26 -4.50
CA LEU A 141 -5.62 -18.50 -4.31
C LEU A 141 -4.49 -18.28 -3.30
N LEU A 142 -4.36 -19.17 -2.32
CA LEU A 142 -3.29 -19.12 -1.33
C LEU A 142 -2.00 -19.72 -1.88
N ASN A 143 -0.88 -19.38 -1.26
CA ASN A 143 0.40 -19.96 -1.57
C ASN A 143 0.56 -21.34 -0.92
N TRP A 144 1.34 -22.18 -1.60
CA TRP A 144 1.78 -23.50 -1.11
C TRP A 144 3.31 -23.51 -0.99
N ASP A 145 3.84 -23.86 0.18
CA ASP A 145 5.30 -23.85 0.45
C ASP A 145 6.00 -25.17 0.08
N GLY A 146 5.27 -26.11 -0.53
CA GLY A 146 5.72 -27.47 -0.86
C GLY A 146 5.34 -28.49 0.22
N ARG A 147 4.79 -28.06 1.39
CA ARG A 147 4.40 -28.94 2.48
C ARG A 147 3.01 -28.60 3.03
N GLN A 148 2.68 -27.33 3.10
CA GLN A 148 1.41 -26.86 3.64
C GLN A 148 0.93 -25.58 2.93
N TRP A 149 -0.36 -25.30 3.04
CA TRP A 149 -0.95 -24.04 2.62
C TRP A 149 -0.54 -22.92 3.58
N ILE A 150 -0.06 -21.81 3.02
CA ILE A 150 0.21 -20.59 3.78
C ILE A 150 -1.11 -19.85 3.98
N LYS A 151 -1.72 -20.05 5.14
CA LYS A 151 -3.08 -19.57 5.43
C LYS A 151 -3.13 -18.17 6.05
N ASP A 152 -2.00 -17.56 6.30
CA ASP A 152 -1.91 -16.23 6.90
C ASP A 152 -2.61 -15.15 6.07
N GLY A 153 -2.80 -15.38 4.77
CA GLY A 153 -3.40 -14.43 3.83
C GLY A 153 -2.56 -13.18 3.60
N ASN A 154 -1.33 -13.14 4.12
CA ASN A 154 -0.43 -12.01 4.08
C ASN A 154 0.68 -12.18 3.04
N THR A 155 1.03 -13.41 2.73
CA THR A 155 2.01 -13.70 1.68
C THR A 155 1.36 -13.49 0.31
N PRO A 156 1.86 -12.57 -0.51
CA PRO A 156 1.25 -12.26 -1.79
C PRO A 156 1.33 -13.45 -2.75
N ASN A 157 0.23 -13.70 -3.45
CA ASN A 157 0.17 -14.62 -4.58
C ASN A 157 -0.22 -13.82 -5.83
N PRO A 158 0.74 -13.14 -6.47
CA PRO A 158 0.45 -12.26 -7.58
C PRO A 158 0.08 -13.02 -8.84
N GLY A 159 -0.89 -12.47 -9.56
CA GLY A 159 -1.38 -13.05 -10.82
C GLY A 159 -1.63 -12.00 -11.89
N THR A 160 -1.77 -12.44 -13.14
CA THR A 160 -2.22 -11.60 -14.24
C THR A 160 -3.74 -11.60 -14.31
N TRP A 161 -4.32 -10.45 -14.68
CA TRP A 161 -5.74 -10.23 -14.62
C TRP A 161 -6.30 -9.82 -15.97
N GLN A 162 -7.45 -10.39 -16.30
CA GLN A 162 -8.32 -9.92 -17.37
C GLN A 162 -9.72 -9.77 -16.77
N VAL A 163 -10.26 -8.55 -16.80
CA VAL A 163 -11.52 -8.23 -16.13
C VAL A 163 -12.52 -7.69 -17.14
N THR A 164 -13.75 -8.19 -17.07
CA THR A 164 -14.89 -7.61 -17.77
C THR A 164 -15.78 -6.93 -16.73
N TRP A 165 -16.01 -5.64 -16.89
CA TRP A 165 -16.83 -4.82 -16.02
C TRP A 165 -18.18 -4.49 -16.67
N SER A 166 -19.22 -4.41 -15.86
CA SER A 166 -20.48 -3.80 -16.24
C SER A 166 -21.16 -3.18 -15.02
N SER A 167 -21.84 -2.06 -15.20
CA SER A 167 -22.58 -1.37 -14.15
C SER A 167 -23.94 -0.92 -14.65
N SER A 168 -24.95 -0.97 -13.79
CA SER A 168 -26.27 -0.37 -14.08
C SER A 168 -26.27 1.15 -14.00
N LYS A 169 -25.19 1.77 -13.51
CA LYS A 169 -25.00 3.22 -13.41
C LYS A 169 -23.86 3.65 -14.31
N ALA A 170 -24.00 4.84 -14.92
CA ALA A 170 -22.88 5.51 -15.56
C ALA A 170 -21.92 6.09 -14.53
N GLY A 171 -20.63 6.16 -14.84
CA GLY A 171 -19.63 6.71 -13.95
C GLY A 171 -18.21 6.47 -14.43
N THR A 172 -17.24 6.86 -13.64
CA THR A 172 -15.82 6.67 -13.91
C THR A 172 -15.33 5.41 -13.22
N LEU A 173 -14.78 4.47 -13.99
CA LEU A 173 -14.08 3.29 -13.48
C LEU A 173 -12.58 3.56 -13.48
N ILE A 174 -11.96 3.39 -12.32
CA ILE A 174 -10.52 3.56 -12.10
C ILE A 174 -9.96 2.21 -11.63
N THR A 175 -8.90 1.74 -12.28
CA THR A 175 -8.22 0.48 -11.97
C THR A 175 -6.71 0.64 -12.05
N SER A 176 -5.95 -0.42 -11.82
CA SER A 176 -4.49 -0.43 -12.02
C SER A 176 -4.07 -0.46 -13.51
N LEU A 177 -5.00 -0.44 -14.44
CA LEU A 177 -4.71 -0.43 -15.86
C LEU A 177 -4.44 1.00 -16.39
N SER A 178 -3.90 1.08 -17.58
CA SER A 178 -3.38 2.32 -18.17
C SER A 178 -4.41 3.39 -18.51
N ALA A 179 -5.70 3.10 -18.52
CA ALA A 179 -6.73 4.09 -18.81
C ALA A 179 -7.84 4.08 -17.76
N HIS A 180 -8.23 5.25 -17.28
CA HIS A 180 -9.53 5.41 -16.66
C HIS A 180 -10.60 5.38 -17.75
N GLN A 181 -11.77 4.89 -17.43
CA GLN A 181 -12.82 4.77 -18.42
C GLN A 181 -14.14 5.35 -17.91
N GLN A 182 -14.69 6.29 -18.70
CA GLN A 182 -16.08 6.69 -18.55
C GLN A 182 -16.95 5.51 -18.99
N HIS A 183 -17.74 5.00 -18.07
CA HIS A 183 -18.56 3.81 -18.30
C HIS A 183 -20.04 4.20 -18.43
N PRO A 184 -20.63 3.99 -19.60
CA PRO A 184 -22.09 4.13 -19.78
C PRO A 184 -22.85 3.05 -19.00
N ALA A 185 -24.03 3.39 -18.53
CA ALA A 185 -24.89 2.43 -17.84
C ALA A 185 -25.29 1.26 -18.75
N GLY A 186 -25.17 0.04 -18.24
CA GLY A 186 -25.61 -1.19 -18.91
C GLY A 186 -24.66 -1.75 -19.95
N GLU A 187 -23.61 -1.07 -20.30
CA GLU A 187 -22.62 -1.57 -21.24
C GLU A 187 -21.62 -2.54 -20.57
N LYS A 188 -20.97 -3.39 -21.37
CA LYS A 188 -19.88 -4.25 -20.95
C LYS A 188 -18.56 -3.66 -21.41
N LEU A 189 -17.64 -3.53 -20.48
CA LEU A 189 -16.30 -3.04 -20.70
C LEU A 189 -15.29 -4.18 -20.47
N ILE A 190 -14.56 -4.56 -21.51
CA ILE A 190 -13.48 -5.53 -21.41
C ILE A 190 -12.19 -4.75 -21.17
N LEU A 191 -11.65 -4.88 -19.97
CA LEU A 191 -10.38 -4.28 -19.65
C LEU A 191 -9.23 -5.07 -20.27
N PRO A 192 -8.13 -4.42 -20.71
CA PRO A 192 -6.97 -5.13 -21.22
C PRO A 192 -6.38 -6.04 -20.13
N GLN A 193 -5.71 -7.10 -20.55
CA GLN A 193 -4.99 -7.99 -19.63
C GLN A 193 -3.79 -7.24 -19.02
N THR A 194 -3.53 -7.48 -17.73
CA THR A 194 -2.31 -6.96 -17.10
C THR A 194 -1.07 -7.63 -17.67
N HIS A 195 -0.05 -6.84 -18.00
CA HIS A 195 1.21 -7.37 -18.56
C HIS A 195 2.19 -7.86 -17.48
N PHE A 196 1.90 -7.58 -16.22
CA PHE A 196 2.70 -7.97 -15.07
C PHE A 196 1.79 -8.47 -13.95
N PRO A 197 2.32 -9.31 -13.05
CA PRO A 197 1.54 -9.83 -11.95
C PRO A 197 1.21 -8.73 -10.94
N LEU A 198 -0.03 -8.75 -10.44
CA LEU A 198 -0.54 -7.88 -9.39
C LEU A 198 -0.97 -8.71 -8.19
N LYS A 199 -0.75 -8.22 -6.98
CA LYS A 199 -1.25 -8.86 -5.75
C LYS A 199 -2.78 -8.87 -5.67
N SER A 200 -3.39 -7.81 -6.18
CA SER A 200 -4.84 -7.67 -6.23
C SER A 200 -5.24 -6.80 -7.41
N PHE A 201 -6.51 -6.86 -7.80
CA PHE A 201 -7.06 -6.02 -8.86
C PHE A 201 -8.07 -5.03 -8.25
N PRO A 202 -7.65 -3.79 -7.95
CA PRO A 202 -8.55 -2.79 -7.38
C PRO A 202 -9.58 -2.30 -8.39
N LEU A 203 -10.80 -2.13 -7.91
CA LEU A 203 -11.91 -1.52 -8.62
C LEU A 203 -12.39 -0.31 -7.84
N ILE A 204 -12.34 0.86 -8.46
CA ILE A 204 -12.86 2.11 -7.92
C ILE A 204 -13.85 2.67 -8.93
N PHE A 205 -15.07 2.93 -8.48
CA PHE A 205 -16.12 3.43 -9.34
C PHE A 205 -16.91 4.53 -8.66
N SER A 206 -17.15 5.64 -9.36
CA SER A 206 -18.03 6.70 -8.91
C SER A 206 -18.56 7.51 -10.09
N ASP A 207 -19.77 8.02 -9.95
CA ASP A 207 -20.38 9.00 -10.87
C ASP A 207 -19.98 10.45 -10.55
N ARG A 208 -19.21 10.67 -9.47
CA ARG A 208 -18.85 12.00 -8.96
C ARG A 208 -17.41 12.43 -9.18
N TYR A 209 -16.59 11.57 -9.77
CA TYR A 209 -15.20 11.89 -10.04
C TYR A 209 -15.03 12.93 -11.15
N GLN A 210 -14.10 13.84 -10.90
CA GLN A 210 -13.54 14.73 -11.89
C GLN A 210 -12.06 14.43 -12.03
N LEU A 211 -11.56 14.45 -13.26
CA LEU A 211 -10.15 14.38 -13.56
C LEU A 211 -9.58 15.79 -13.42
N LEU A 212 -8.49 15.94 -12.71
CA LEU A 212 -7.72 17.18 -12.70
C LEU A 212 -7.09 17.33 -14.08
N ASN A 213 -7.62 18.25 -14.90
CA ASN A 213 -7.04 18.60 -16.18
C ASN A 213 -5.84 19.50 -15.90
N GLN A 214 -4.65 19.00 -16.11
CA GLN A 214 -3.51 19.86 -16.36
C GLN A 214 -3.65 20.34 -17.80
N GLU A 215 -4.25 21.53 -18.01
CA GLU A 215 -3.93 22.31 -19.19
C GLU A 215 -2.42 22.56 -19.11
N ASP A 216 -1.72 22.36 -20.24
CA ASP A 216 -0.27 22.57 -20.39
C ASP A 216 0.13 23.97 -19.92
N ASP A 217 0.16 24.19 -18.64
CA ASP A 217 0.54 25.45 -18.05
C ASP A 217 2.01 25.35 -17.59
N GLN A 218 2.89 25.70 -18.55
CA GLN A 218 4.27 26.06 -18.25
C GLN A 218 4.35 27.38 -17.45
N THR A 219 3.28 27.80 -16.80
CA THR A 219 3.26 28.93 -15.90
C THR A 219 3.58 28.47 -14.48
N GLU A 220 4.62 29.04 -13.91
CA GLU A 220 4.95 28.92 -12.49
C GLU A 220 3.71 29.12 -11.62
N PRO A 221 3.47 28.29 -10.60
CA PRO A 221 2.30 28.39 -9.73
C PRO A 221 2.32 29.73 -8.99
N GLN A 222 1.50 30.68 -9.43
CA GLN A 222 1.16 31.88 -8.69
C GLN A 222 0.07 31.56 -7.64
N GLY A 223 0.38 30.72 -6.70
CA GLY A 223 -0.42 30.50 -5.51
C GLY A 223 0.39 30.90 -4.29
N GLU A 224 -0.08 31.89 -3.56
CA GLU A 224 0.49 32.29 -2.26
C GLU A 224 0.42 31.18 -1.23
N VAL A 225 1.31 30.19 -1.32
CA VAL A 225 1.76 29.47 -0.13
C VAL A 225 2.60 30.49 0.63
N SER A 226 2.15 30.83 1.83
CA SER A 226 2.72 31.86 2.71
C SER A 226 4.23 32.02 2.54
N ARG A 227 4.62 33.23 2.16
CA ARG A 227 5.99 33.64 1.85
C ARG A 227 6.90 33.49 3.07
N ASP A 228 7.48 32.32 3.26
CA ASP A 228 8.83 32.21 3.77
C ASP A 228 9.78 32.08 2.56
N ARG A 229 10.07 33.26 1.98
CA ARG A 229 11.09 33.41 0.94
C ARG A 229 12.46 33.31 1.62
N ASN A 230 13.07 32.14 1.58
CA ASN A 230 14.54 32.03 1.53
C ASN A 230 15.04 30.59 1.41
N ASP A 231 14.51 29.73 0.60
CA ASP A 231 15.25 28.51 0.18
C ASP A 231 14.56 27.77 -0.99
N SER A 232 14.38 28.47 -2.11
CA SER A 232 14.17 27.78 -3.38
C SER A 232 15.53 27.42 -3.98
N LYS A 233 16.07 26.28 -3.59
CA LYS A 233 17.13 25.62 -4.36
C LYS A 233 16.51 25.06 -5.63
N ASP A 234 17.06 25.47 -6.77
CA ASP A 234 16.68 25.08 -8.12
C ASP A 234 16.44 23.57 -8.23
N PHE A 235 15.19 23.15 -8.34
CA PHE A 235 14.85 21.83 -8.82
C PHE A 235 15.03 21.82 -10.33
N LYS A 236 15.95 21.01 -10.82
CA LYS A 236 16.12 20.77 -12.26
C LYS A 236 14.86 20.11 -12.81
N GLU A 237 14.41 20.56 -13.96
CA GLU A 237 13.37 19.90 -14.74
C GLU A 237 13.71 18.43 -14.94
N ALA A 238 12.70 17.54 -14.81
CA ALA A 238 12.85 16.11 -15.00
C ALA A 238 13.38 15.79 -16.41
N ASP A 239 14.29 14.82 -16.52
CA ASP A 239 14.81 14.36 -17.80
C ASP A 239 13.66 13.81 -18.67
N PRO A 240 13.46 14.29 -19.90
CA PRO A 240 12.32 13.87 -20.75
C PRO A 240 12.28 12.38 -21.13
N LYS A 241 13.26 11.57 -20.70
CA LYS A 241 13.30 10.13 -20.95
C LYS A 241 12.51 9.26 -19.94
N ASP A 242 12.11 9.82 -18.82
CA ASP A 242 11.34 9.10 -17.79
C ASP A 242 9.93 9.69 -17.67
N THR A 243 9.16 9.60 -18.73
CA THR A 243 7.78 10.08 -18.75
C THR A 243 6.87 9.08 -18.04
N TYR A 244 6.39 9.44 -16.88
CA TYR A 244 5.23 8.79 -16.25
C TYR A 244 4.02 9.71 -16.36
N HIS A 245 2.85 9.09 -16.41
CA HIS A 245 1.60 9.82 -16.39
C HIS A 245 1.04 9.82 -14.97
N LEU A 246 0.84 11.02 -14.42
CA LEU A 246 0.18 11.20 -13.13
C LEU A 246 -1.21 11.77 -13.35
N GLU A 247 -2.24 11.02 -12.98
CA GLU A 247 -3.63 11.44 -13.05
C GLU A 247 -4.17 11.65 -11.63
N SER A 248 -5.02 12.65 -11.42
CA SER A 248 -5.68 12.88 -10.13
C SER A 248 -7.19 12.94 -10.30
N PHE A 249 -7.88 12.05 -9.59
CA PHE A 249 -9.33 11.97 -9.54
C PHE A 249 -9.82 12.51 -8.21
N HIS A 250 -10.65 13.54 -8.26
CA HIS A 250 -11.13 14.21 -7.06
C HIS A 250 -12.65 14.46 -7.15
N PHE A 251 -13.24 14.78 -6.02
CA PHE A 251 -14.62 15.24 -5.96
C PHE A 251 -14.68 16.76 -6.25
N ARG A 252 -15.77 17.17 -6.88
CA ARG A 252 -15.99 18.52 -7.41
C ARG A 252 -15.71 19.64 -6.41
N ASP A 253 -15.86 19.39 -5.12
CA ASP A 253 -15.78 20.41 -4.07
C ASP A 253 -14.34 20.78 -3.65
N TYR A 254 -13.31 20.09 -4.18
CA TYR A 254 -11.92 20.24 -3.69
C TYR A 254 -10.85 20.30 -4.79
N PRO A 255 -11.01 21.13 -5.85
CA PRO A 255 -10.06 21.16 -6.97
C PRO A 255 -8.67 21.67 -6.55
N ASP A 256 -8.60 22.80 -5.83
CA ASP A 256 -7.33 23.40 -5.39
C ASP A 256 -6.52 22.45 -4.50
N ARG A 257 -7.24 21.66 -3.70
CA ARG A 257 -6.63 20.69 -2.82
C ARG A 257 -6.10 19.49 -3.58
N ALA A 258 -6.83 19.07 -4.61
CA ALA A 258 -6.40 18.02 -5.52
C ALA A 258 -5.12 18.40 -6.26
N ASP A 259 -5.02 19.64 -6.72
CA ASP A 259 -3.82 20.19 -7.37
C ASP A 259 -2.62 20.21 -6.42
N LEU A 260 -2.78 20.71 -5.21
CA LEU A 260 -1.72 20.70 -4.19
C LEU A 260 -1.18 19.29 -3.91
N ILE A 261 -2.08 18.31 -3.74
CA ILE A 261 -1.71 16.91 -3.50
C ILE A 261 -1.05 16.31 -4.72
N HIS A 262 -1.55 16.59 -5.92
CA HIS A 262 -0.96 16.15 -7.18
C HIS A 262 0.50 16.61 -7.33
N GLN A 263 0.74 17.90 -7.14
CA GLN A 263 2.10 18.47 -7.18
C GLN A 263 3.00 17.84 -6.11
N TRP A 264 2.48 17.58 -4.93
CA TRP A 264 3.24 16.96 -3.84
C TRP A 264 3.65 15.53 -4.17
N VAL A 265 2.76 14.74 -4.76
CA VAL A 265 3.06 13.37 -5.23
C VAL A 265 4.11 13.41 -6.34
N SER A 266 3.97 14.30 -7.32
CA SER A 266 4.95 14.47 -8.40
C SER A 266 6.34 14.78 -7.86
N ARG A 267 6.44 15.72 -6.92
CA ARG A 267 7.72 16.08 -6.25
C ARG A 267 8.32 14.91 -5.48
N PHE A 268 7.47 14.10 -4.81
CA PHE A 268 7.95 12.93 -4.10
C PHE A 268 8.58 11.89 -5.04
N ILE A 269 7.98 11.67 -6.21
CA ILE A 269 8.51 10.74 -7.21
C ILE A 269 9.86 11.24 -7.73
N SER A 270 9.99 12.52 -8.05
CA SER A 270 11.26 13.13 -8.46
C SER A 270 12.32 13.02 -7.37
N PHE A 271 11.95 13.29 -6.12
CA PHE A 271 12.83 13.15 -4.96
C PHE A 271 13.40 11.73 -4.80
N THR A 272 12.59 10.69 -4.94
CA THR A 272 13.06 9.30 -4.78
C THR A 272 14.06 8.91 -5.85
N LYS A 273 13.89 9.39 -7.07
CA LYS A 273 14.83 9.23 -8.17
C LYS A 273 16.15 9.97 -7.90
N GLU A 274 16.07 11.26 -7.57
CA GLU A 274 17.25 12.11 -7.37
C GLU A 274 18.08 11.72 -6.13
N GLN A 275 17.41 11.38 -5.02
CA GLN A 275 18.08 11.14 -3.76
C GLN A 275 18.49 9.68 -3.54
N TYR A 276 17.76 8.73 -4.12
CA TYR A 276 17.98 7.29 -3.91
C TYR A 276 18.19 6.50 -5.20
N GLY A 277 18.15 7.14 -6.38
CA GLY A 277 18.34 6.47 -7.67
C GLY A 277 17.23 5.47 -8.01
N LEU A 278 16.08 5.56 -7.36
CA LEU A 278 14.99 4.61 -7.58
C LEU A 278 14.38 4.79 -8.95
N LYS A 279 14.26 3.68 -9.69
CA LYS A 279 13.55 3.68 -10.96
C LYS A 279 12.07 3.97 -10.76
N GLN A 280 11.45 4.53 -11.80
CA GLN A 280 10.00 4.76 -11.84
C GLN A 280 9.24 3.45 -11.58
N PRO A 281 8.34 3.40 -10.57
CA PRO A 281 7.67 2.14 -10.22
C PRO A 281 6.55 1.80 -11.20
N TRP A 282 5.90 2.80 -11.80
CA TRP A 282 4.75 2.62 -12.67
C TRP A 282 4.74 3.65 -13.80
N GLU A 283 4.37 3.25 -15.02
CA GLU A 283 4.18 4.16 -16.15
C GLU A 283 3.01 5.13 -15.92
N ASN A 284 1.97 4.65 -15.24
CA ASN A 284 0.80 5.44 -14.91
C ASN A 284 0.55 5.38 -13.41
N ILE A 285 0.47 6.51 -12.74
CA ILE A 285 0.17 6.63 -11.31
C ILE A 285 -1.12 7.44 -11.18
N ARG A 286 -2.00 7.03 -10.27
CA ARG A 286 -3.27 7.71 -10.04
C ARG A 286 -3.46 8.06 -8.59
N VAL A 287 -3.74 9.32 -8.36
CA VAL A 287 -4.19 9.83 -7.07
C VAL A 287 -5.71 9.86 -7.09
N VAL A 288 -6.34 9.20 -6.15
CA VAL A 288 -7.80 9.07 -6.11
C VAL A 288 -8.33 9.51 -4.76
N ALA A 289 -9.15 10.54 -4.74
CA ALA A 289 -9.88 10.96 -3.56
C ALA A 289 -10.94 9.90 -3.21
N VAL A 290 -10.98 9.47 -1.97
CA VAL A 290 -11.90 8.41 -1.54
C VAL A 290 -12.74 8.83 -0.37
N GLU A 291 -14.03 8.44 -0.37
CA GLU A 291 -14.94 8.66 0.74
C GLU A 291 -14.66 7.66 1.86
N ALA A 292 -13.67 7.99 2.68
CA ALA A 292 -13.38 7.28 3.90
C ALA A 292 -13.16 8.30 5.00
N GLU A 293 -13.57 7.97 6.22
CA GLU A 293 -13.48 8.89 7.36
C GLU A 293 -12.08 8.99 7.98
N TYR A 294 -11.12 8.19 7.47
CA TYR A 294 -9.76 8.11 8.00
C TYR A 294 -8.79 8.96 7.20
N GLU A 295 -7.74 9.42 7.87
CA GLU A 295 -6.69 10.24 7.26
C GLU A 295 -5.61 9.42 6.53
N HIS A 296 -5.60 8.10 6.71
CA HIS A 296 -4.53 7.27 6.17
C HIS A 296 -4.64 7.04 4.68
N VAL A 297 -3.56 7.36 3.99
CA VAL A 297 -3.37 7.06 2.59
C VAL A 297 -3.12 5.57 2.42
N LYS A 298 -3.77 4.96 1.44
CA LYS A 298 -3.55 3.57 1.03
C LYS A 298 -3.02 3.55 -0.39
N VAL A 299 -1.94 2.81 -0.61
CA VAL A 299 -1.43 2.55 -1.96
C VAL A 299 -1.78 1.12 -2.32
N ILE A 300 -2.30 0.93 -3.53
CA ILE A 300 -2.61 -0.39 -4.11
C ILE A 300 -2.14 -0.36 -5.55
N ASN A 301 -1.11 -1.11 -5.86
CA ASN A 301 -0.42 -1.06 -7.16
C ASN A 301 0.00 0.38 -7.49
N ASN A 302 -0.56 0.96 -8.54
CA ASN A 302 -0.28 2.33 -8.99
C ASN A 302 -1.33 3.35 -8.52
N LEU A 303 -2.23 2.97 -7.63
CA LEU A 303 -3.30 3.82 -7.11
C LEU A 303 -2.95 4.34 -5.72
N ILE A 304 -3.00 5.65 -5.53
CA ILE A 304 -2.82 6.34 -4.25
C ILE A 304 -4.19 6.81 -3.79
N LEU A 305 -4.78 6.08 -2.85
CA LEU A 305 -6.10 6.38 -2.31
C LEU A 305 -5.97 7.35 -1.15
N ILE A 306 -6.47 8.55 -1.32
CA ILE A 306 -6.38 9.62 -0.32
C ILE A 306 -7.76 9.90 0.26
N PRO A 307 -7.98 9.59 1.54
CA PRO A 307 -9.26 9.83 2.20
C PRO A 307 -9.69 11.29 2.23
N LEU A 308 -11.00 11.50 2.11
CA LEU A 308 -11.62 12.82 2.02
C LEU A 308 -11.26 13.80 3.15
N PRO A 309 -11.02 13.40 4.42
CA PRO A 309 -10.55 14.32 5.44
C PRO A 309 -9.26 15.08 5.07
N ASN A 310 -8.38 14.50 4.24
CA ASN A 310 -7.16 15.16 3.77
C ASN A 310 -7.45 16.28 2.77
N TYR A 311 -8.56 16.20 2.04
CA TYR A 311 -9.02 17.25 1.13
C TYR A 311 -9.81 18.36 1.87
N LYS A 312 -10.49 18.03 2.94
CA LYS A 312 -11.29 19.00 3.72
C LYS A 312 -10.45 19.94 4.58
N ARG A 313 -9.23 19.53 4.92
CA ARG A 313 -8.31 20.35 5.74
C ARG A 313 -7.51 21.27 4.86
N SER A 314 -7.28 22.50 5.32
CA SER A 314 -6.57 23.53 4.55
C SER A 314 -5.79 24.48 5.46
N GLY A 315 -4.95 25.32 4.86
CA GLY A 315 -4.22 26.36 5.53
C GLY A 315 -3.11 25.82 6.43
N PHE A 316 -3.15 26.15 7.72
CA PHE A 316 -2.08 25.80 8.66
C PHE A 316 -1.87 24.28 8.86
N LEU A 317 -2.83 23.45 8.43
CA LEU A 317 -2.72 21.98 8.48
C LEU A 317 -2.07 21.36 7.24
N ASP A 318 -1.73 22.15 6.24
CA ASP A 318 -1.20 21.63 4.98
C ASP A 318 0.08 20.81 5.16
N ARG A 319 1.03 21.32 5.96
CA ARG A 319 2.28 20.59 6.25
C ARG A 319 2.00 19.23 6.90
N ARG A 320 1.05 19.16 7.84
CA ARG A 320 0.65 17.91 8.47
C ARG A 320 0.06 16.93 7.48
N VAL A 321 -0.87 17.39 6.65
CA VAL A 321 -1.53 16.54 5.65
C VAL A 321 -0.51 16.01 4.64
N LEU A 322 0.29 16.89 4.05
CA LEU A 322 1.30 16.50 3.06
C LEU A 322 2.38 15.59 3.64
N GLY A 323 2.79 15.84 4.90
CA GLY A 323 3.70 14.97 5.63
C GLY A 323 3.12 13.57 5.82
N LEU A 324 1.86 13.45 6.28
CA LEU A 324 1.20 12.15 6.44
C LEU A 324 1.01 11.42 5.10
N VAL A 325 0.67 12.14 4.04
CA VAL A 325 0.61 11.57 2.67
C VAL A 325 1.96 11.01 2.29
N SER A 326 3.05 11.76 2.51
CA SER A 326 4.41 11.34 2.16
C SER A 326 4.83 10.03 2.82
N LEU A 327 4.43 9.77 4.07
CA LEU A 327 4.79 8.55 4.81
C LEU A 327 4.26 7.27 4.14
N SER A 328 3.30 7.38 3.23
CA SER A 328 2.72 6.23 2.52
C SER A 328 3.16 6.12 1.06
N LEU A 329 3.66 7.20 0.44
CA LEU A 329 3.95 7.21 -1.01
C LEU A 329 5.03 6.20 -1.42
N GLY A 330 5.99 5.92 -0.55
CA GLY A 330 7.02 4.91 -0.79
C GLY A 330 6.46 3.50 -1.01
N GLN A 331 5.20 3.24 -0.67
CA GLN A 331 4.53 1.96 -0.96
C GLN A 331 4.40 1.69 -2.47
N LEU A 332 4.45 2.70 -3.33
CA LEU A 332 4.51 2.52 -4.78
C LEU A 332 5.67 1.60 -5.20
N TRP A 333 6.77 1.61 -4.47
CA TRP A 333 7.93 0.72 -4.63
C TRP A 333 7.85 -0.48 -3.68
N TYR A 334 7.73 -0.20 -2.36
CA TYR A 334 7.85 -1.20 -1.30
C TYR A 334 6.48 -1.65 -0.80
N GLY A 335 6.15 -2.86 -1.09
CA GLY A 335 4.81 -3.43 -0.93
C GLY A 335 4.12 -3.70 -2.26
N GLU A 336 4.32 -2.85 -3.29
CA GLU A 336 3.66 -3.02 -4.58
C GLU A 336 4.60 -3.49 -5.71
N LYS A 337 5.90 -3.23 -5.61
CA LYS A 337 6.92 -3.73 -6.55
C LYS A 337 7.93 -4.66 -5.89
N VAL A 338 8.48 -4.27 -4.75
CA VAL A 338 9.20 -5.16 -3.86
C VAL A 338 8.18 -5.67 -2.85
N TRP A 339 7.78 -6.92 -2.99
CA TRP A 339 6.80 -7.54 -2.12
C TRP A 339 7.42 -7.99 -0.80
N ASN A 340 6.62 -8.23 0.20
CA ASN A 340 7.05 -8.73 1.50
C ASN A 340 6.03 -9.71 2.07
N ASP A 341 6.47 -10.51 3.00
CA ASP A 341 5.60 -11.19 3.94
C ASP A 341 5.01 -10.13 4.89
N GLU A 342 3.70 -9.96 4.87
CA GLU A 342 3.04 -8.92 5.68
C GLU A 342 2.91 -9.32 7.16
N ASP A 343 3.32 -10.51 7.54
CA ASP A 343 3.43 -10.92 8.94
C ASP A 343 4.81 -10.60 9.53
N LEU A 344 5.86 -11.10 8.91
CA LEU A 344 7.22 -11.00 9.45
C LEU A 344 8.03 -9.82 8.90
N GLU A 345 7.77 -9.40 7.66
CA GLU A 345 8.57 -8.40 6.95
C GLU A 345 7.78 -7.09 6.69
N LEU A 346 6.84 -6.77 7.59
CA LEU A 346 5.98 -5.58 7.49
C LEU A 346 6.78 -4.28 7.40
N TRP A 347 8.02 -4.26 7.89
CA TRP A 347 8.93 -3.12 7.83
C TRP A 347 9.26 -2.69 6.39
N ILE A 348 9.23 -3.62 5.42
CA ILE A 348 9.47 -3.30 4.00
C ILE A 348 8.34 -2.43 3.46
N SER A 349 7.08 -2.87 3.61
CA SER A 349 5.92 -2.16 3.04
C SER A 349 5.44 -0.97 3.87
N ARG A 350 5.93 -0.81 5.10
CA ARG A 350 5.52 0.28 6.00
C ARG A 350 6.69 1.16 6.44
N GLY A 351 7.76 0.57 6.89
CA GLY A 351 8.90 1.28 7.46
C GLY A 351 9.75 1.99 6.43
N ILE A 352 10.06 1.33 5.29
CA ILE A 352 10.80 1.98 4.20
C ILE A 352 10.00 3.15 3.61
N PRO A 353 8.69 3.04 3.30
CA PRO A 353 7.88 4.17 2.90
C PRO A 353 7.91 5.34 3.89
N ALA A 354 7.80 5.06 5.18
CA ALA A 354 7.87 6.08 6.22
C ALA A 354 9.23 6.78 6.27
N PHE A 355 10.34 6.04 6.09
CA PHE A 355 11.68 6.62 5.96
C PHE A 355 11.78 7.58 4.77
N LEU A 356 11.34 7.15 3.58
CA LEU A 356 11.36 8.00 2.39
C LEU A 356 10.48 9.24 2.57
N GLY A 357 9.30 9.08 3.14
CA GLY A 357 8.39 10.19 3.43
C GLY A 357 8.97 11.20 4.42
N LEU A 358 9.64 10.71 5.48
CA LEU A 358 10.33 11.55 6.44
C LEU A 358 11.45 12.35 5.75
N ARG A 359 12.30 11.70 4.94
CA ARG A 359 13.39 12.36 4.23
C ARG A 359 12.91 13.39 3.23
N PHE A 360 11.82 13.09 2.52
CA PHE A 360 11.18 14.04 1.62
C PHE A 360 10.64 15.27 2.36
N PHE A 361 9.96 15.06 3.47
CA PHE A 361 9.45 16.15 4.31
C PHE A 361 10.61 17.02 4.84
N GLU A 362 11.66 16.39 5.37
CA GLU A 362 12.87 17.07 5.88
C GLU A 362 13.60 17.86 4.77
N GLN A 363 13.65 17.35 3.55
CA GLN A 363 14.27 18.06 2.44
C GLN A 363 13.44 19.29 2.01
N HIS A 364 12.12 19.19 2.08
CA HIS A 364 11.23 20.26 1.62
C HIS A 364 11.03 21.35 2.67
N TYR A 365 10.88 20.99 3.92
CA TYR A 365 10.58 21.93 5.01
C TYR A 365 11.73 22.13 6.00
N GLY A 366 12.77 21.30 5.97
CA GLY A 366 13.85 21.27 6.94
C GLY A 366 13.65 20.25 8.06
N LYS A 367 14.76 19.81 8.68
CA LYS A 367 14.74 18.79 9.74
C LYS A 367 13.98 19.21 11.00
N ASP A 368 13.98 20.49 11.30
CA ASP A 368 13.34 21.08 12.46
C ASP A 368 11.94 21.62 12.16
N ALA A 369 11.41 21.33 10.97
CA ALA A 369 10.10 21.84 10.57
C ALA A 369 8.98 21.28 11.44
N GLY A 370 8.11 22.18 11.88
CA GLY A 370 6.92 21.83 12.64
C GLY A 370 5.79 21.28 11.77
N ILE A 371 4.85 20.64 12.43
CA ILE A 371 3.66 20.05 11.80
C ILE A 371 2.75 21.12 11.19
N PHE A 372 2.73 22.30 11.82
CA PHE A 372 1.85 23.41 11.40
C PHE A 372 2.64 24.46 10.63
N GLY A 373 1.99 25.14 9.69
CA GLY A 373 2.60 26.19 8.87
C GLY A 373 2.78 27.54 9.59
N PHE A 374 2.48 27.64 10.89
CA PHE A 374 2.58 28.86 11.69
C PHE A 374 3.02 28.54 13.12
N ILE A 375 3.54 29.51 13.88
CA ILE A 375 3.89 29.41 15.29
C ILE A 375 4.99 28.37 15.62
N ASP A 376 6.23 28.75 15.44
CA ASP A 376 7.38 27.85 15.67
C ASP A 376 7.54 27.38 17.13
N TRP A 377 7.19 28.21 18.13
CA TRP A 377 7.42 27.91 19.54
C TRP A 377 6.41 26.93 20.17
N MET A 378 5.21 26.75 19.57
CA MET A 378 4.21 25.74 19.97
C MET A 378 4.06 24.61 18.94
N ASN A 379 4.93 24.55 17.96
CA ASN A 379 4.80 23.68 16.82
C ASN A 379 5.62 22.41 17.04
N PRO A 380 4.99 21.26 17.36
CA PRO A 380 5.73 20.01 17.48
C PRO A 380 6.45 19.72 16.17
N ARG A 381 7.71 19.33 16.25
CA ARG A 381 8.49 18.97 15.06
C ARG A 381 7.91 17.71 14.44
N PHE A 382 7.83 17.67 13.10
CA PHE A 382 7.27 16.53 12.39
C PHE A 382 8.02 15.24 12.73
N ARG A 383 9.36 15.29 12.72
CA ARG A 383 10.20 14.17 13.07
C ARG A 383 9.98 13.66 14.49
N GLU A 384 9.99 14.56 15.48
CA GLU A 384 9.80 14.19 16.88
C GLU A 384 8.42 13.57 17.08
N HIS A 385 7.38 14.24 16.63
CA HIS A 385 6.01 13.87 16.92
C HIS A 385 5.53 12.61 16.19
N PHE A 386 5.82 12.47 14.89
CA PHE A 386 5.32 11.35 14.09
C PHE A 386 6.27 10.15 14.01
N ILE A 387 7.55 10.34 14.28
CA ILE A 387 8.53 9.28 14.14
C ILE A 387 9.11 8.88 15.50
N GLU A 388 9.72 9.82 16.20
CA GLU A 388 10.45 9.52 17.44
C GLU A 388 9.53 9.15 18.58
N ASP A 389 8.49 9.95 18.84
CA ASP A 389 7.50 9.65 19.90
C ASP A 389 6.83 8.31 19.66
N MET A 390 6.52 8.00 18.39
CA MET A 390 5.90 6.73 18.01
C MET A 390 6.85 5.55 18.10
N ALA A 391 8.12 5.74 17.77
CA ALA A 391 9.13 4.68 17.88
C ALA A 391 9.48 4.39 19.34
N LEU A 392 9.50 5.41 20.19
CA LEU A 392 9.88 5.34 21.59
C LEU A 392 8.72 5.07 22.55
N SER A 393 7.48 5.23 22.11
CA SER A 393 6.27 5.01 22.93
C SER A 393 6.06 3.56 23.41
N SER A 394 7.02 2.67 23.16
CA SER A 394 7.01 1.30 23.61
C SER A 394 7.46 1.19 25.06
N ASN A 395 6.57 0.77 25.96
CA ASN A 395 6.97 0.28 27.28
C ASN A 395 7.96 -0.88 27.12
N GLU A 396 8.90 -1.04 28.10
CA GLU A 396 9.94 -2.08 28.08
C GLU A 396 9.39 -3.50 27.88
N GLU A 397 8.17 -3.78 28.36
CA GLU A 397 7.48 -5.06 28.23
C GLU A 397 7.04 -5.39 26.79
N THR A 398 7.04 -4.43 25.89
CA THR A 398 6.54 -4.54 24.51
C THR A 398 7.60 -4.20 23.45
N ALA A 399 8.86 -4.28 23.78
CA ALA A 399 10.00 -4.04 22.86
C ALA A 399 10.15 -5.19 21.86
N HIS A 400 9.17 -5.34 20.95
CA HIS A 400 9.28 -6.31 19.86
C HIS A 400 10.29 -5.83 18.80
N PRO A 401 11.07 -6.75 18.21
CA PRO A 401 11.90 -6.44 17.04
C PRO A 401 11.04 -6.06 15.84
N ILE A 402 11.62 -5.36 14.87
CA ILE A 402 10.90 -4.93 13.65
C ILE A 402 10.44 -6.11 12.77
N TYR A 403 10.99 -7.29 12.99
CA TYR A 403 10.65 -8.56 12.31
C TYR A 403 9.80 -9.50 13.19
N ALA A 404 9.19 -9.01 14.25
CA ALA A 404 8.26 -9.83 15.03
C ALA A 404 6.97 -10.07 14.26
N SER A 405 6.34 -11.23 14.48
CA SER A 405 5.07 -11.58 13.85
C SER A 405 3.96 -10.58 14.22
N PHE A 406 3.32 -10.09 13.18
CA PHE A 406 2.16 -9.22 13.32
C PHE A 406 0.95 -9.96 13.91
N GLN A 407 0.81 -11.25 13.58
CA GLN A 407 -0.29 -12.09 14.06
C GLN A 407 -0.17 -12.44 15.56
N GLU A 408 1.06 -12.55 16.04
CA GLU A 408 1.34 -12.86 17.46
C GLU A 408 1.23 -11.64 18.37
N SER A 409 1.09 -10.44 17.79
CA SER A 409 1.00 -9.19 18.54
C SER A 409 -0.33 -9.08 19.28
N GLU A 410 -0.29 -8.76 20.56
CA GLU A 410 -1.48 -8.47 21.37
C GLU A 410 -2.25 -7.25 20.86
N ASP A 411 -1.54 -6.22 20.37
CA ASP A 411 -2.11 -5.04 19.70
C ASP A 411 -1.50 -4.88 18.30
N PRO A 412 -2.14 -5.45 17.26
CA PRO A 412 -1.66 -5.38 15.87
C PRO A 412 -1.47 -3.94 15.37
N ARG A 413 -2.26 -3.00 15.86
CA ARG A 413 -2.18 -1.60 15.46
C ARG A 413 -0.94 -0.93 16.03
N LEU A 414 -0.71 -1.11 17.31
CA LEU A 414 0.47 -0.59 17.99
C LEU A 414 1.74 -1.21 17.42
N HIS A 415 1.69 -2.52 17.12
CA HIS A 415 2.78 -3.22 16.44
C HIS A 415 3.08 -2.60 15.07
N MET A 416 2.07 -2.39 14.22
CA MET A 416 2.25 -1.79 12.90
C MET A 416 2.86 -0.38 12.99
N MET A 417 2.40 0.44 13.93
CA MET A 417 2.95 1.77 14.15
C MET A 417 4.43 1.71 14.57
N ARG A 418 4.75 0.83 15.53
CA ARG A 418 6.13 0.65 15.99
C ARG A 418 7.05 0.19 14.88
N VAL A 419 6.67 -0.85 14.14
CA VAL A 419 7.44 -1.34 12.99
C VAL A 419 7.66 -0.22 11.99
N THR A 420 6.62 0.53 11.65
CA THR A 420 6.69 1.63 10.69
C THR A 420 7.72 2.68 11.11
N TYR A 421 7.56 3.24 12.29
CA TYR A 421 8.36 4.40 12.71
C TYR A 421 9.74 4.01 13.26
N LYS A 422 9.85 2.87 13.95
CA LYS A 422 11.13 2.34 14.40
C LYS A 422 12.04 2.00 13.20
N THR A 423 11.48 1.44 12.14
CA THR A 423 12.24 1.18 10.91
C THR A 423 12.73 2.48 10.27
N ALA A 424 11.89 3.51 10.19
CA ALA A 424 12.30 4.80 9.64
C ALA A 424 13.47 5.42 10.43
N MET A 425 13.50 5.24 11.76
CA MET A 425 14.63 5.65 12.60
C MET A 425 15.88 4.79 12.33
N VAL A 426 15.73 3.47 12.30
CA VAL A 426 16.86 2.54 12.04
C VAL A 426 17.48 2.83 10.69
N LEU A 427 16.69 3.02 9.63
CA LEU A 427 17.21 3.37 8.31
C LEU A 427 17.89 4.75 8.30
N SER A 428 17.36 5.71 9.07
CA SER A 428 17.99 7.03 9.23
C SER A 428 19.36 6.93 9.92
N MET A 429 19.48 6.05 10.90
CA MET A 429 20.77 5.77 11.58
C MET A 429 21.73 5.05 10.64
N LEU A 430 21.23 4.08 9.88
CA LEU A 430 22.04 3.34 8.90
C LEU A 430 22.59 4.28 7.82
N GLU A 431 21.76 5.15 7.25
CA GLU A 431 22.17 6.17 6.28
C GLU A 431 23.25 7.11 6.87
N TYR A 432 23.11 7.49 8.14
CA TYR A 432 24.10 8.32 8.83
C TYR A 432 25.45 7.59 9.03
N ILE A 433 25.41 6.33 9.43
CA ILE A 433 26.61 5.53 9.69
C ILE A 433 27.38 5.20 8.39
N LEU A 434 26.66 4.80 7.35
CA LEU A 434 27.25 4.40 6.07
C LEU A 434 27.63 5.60 5.20
N GLY A 435 27.01 6.74 5.43
CA GLY A 435 27.04 7.86 4.52
C GLY A 435 26.07 7.70 3.35
N LYS A 436 25.67 8.84 2.78
CA LYS A 436 24.58 8.91 1.80
C LYS A 436 24.84 8.06 0.55
N GLN A 437 26.06 8.08 0.02
CA GLN A 437 26.39 7.40 -1.25
C GLN A 437 26.32 5.88 -1.11
N GLU A 438 26.91 5.33 -0.05
CA GLU A 438 26.93 3.88 0.19
C GLU A 438 25.55 3.37 0.54
N PHE A 439 24.81 4.13 1.35
CA PHE A 439 23.43 3.80 1.65
C PHE A 439 22.56 3.78 0.36
N GLN A 440 22.73 4.77 -0.52
CA GLN A 440 22.01 4.84 -1.79
C GLN A 440 22.29 3.62 -2.68
N LYS A 441 23.56 3.21 -2.81
CA LYS A 441 23.94 2.03 -3.61
C LYS A 441 23.26 0.75 -3.09
N GLY A 442 23.37 0.46 -1.80
CA GLY A 442 22.76 -0.73 -1.19
C GLY A 442 21.23 -0.70 -1.29
N PHE A 443 20.64 0.48 -1.10
CA PHE A 443 19.20 0.68 -1.18
C PHE A 443 18.66 0.47 -2.62
N GLN A 444 19.39 0.99 -3.60
CA GLN A 444 19.09 0.80 -5.02
C GLN A 444 19.24 -0.67 -5.42
N SER A 445 20.35 -1.32 -5.03
CA SER A 445 20.62 -2.73 -5.30
C SER A 445 19.48 -3.62 -4.75
N PHE A 446 19.11 -3.40 -3.48
CA PHE A 446 17.98 -4.14 -2.89
C PHE A 446 16.69 -3.97 -3.70
N THR A 447 16.37 -2.74 -4.11
CA THR A 447 15.15 -2.44 -4.86
C THR A 447 15.15 -3.12 -6.23
N GLU A 448 16.25 -3.03 -6.97
CA GLU A 448 16.35 -3.59 -8.33
C GLU A 448 16.36 -5.12 -8.33
N ASN A 449 17.11 -5.75 -7.42
CA ASN A 449 17.24 -7.20 -7.35
C ASN A 449 15.97 -7.90 -6.84
N HIS A 450 15.12 -7.19 -6.10
CA HIS A 450 13.88 -7.72 -5.55
C HIS A 450 12.62 -7.18 -6.24
N TRP A 451 12.78 -6.59 -7.42
CA TRP A 451 11.64 -6.14 -8.21
C TRP A 451 10.73 -7.30 -8.62
N HIS A 452 9.46 -7.25 -8.26
CA HIS A 452 8.47 -8.33 -8.39
C HIS A 452 8.88 -9.64 -7.67
N LYS A 453 9.60 -9.52 -6.56
CA LYS A 453 9.97 -10.64 -5.68
C LYS A 453 9.65 -10.31 -4.23
N ILE A 454 9.61 -11.33 -3.40
CA ILE A 454 9.45 -11.18 -1.96
C ILE A 454 10.82 -10.83 -1.37
N GLY A 455 10.94 -9.64 -0.79
CA GLY A 455 12.11 -9.21 -0.05
C GLY A 455 12.03 -9.62 1.42
N SER A 456 13.20 -9.73 2.05
CA SER A 456 13.34 -10.03 3.48
C SER A 456 14.46 -9.21 4.10
N LEU A 457 14.52 -9.19 5.45
CA LEU A 457 15.61 -8.56 6.17
C LEU A 457 16.98 -9.14 5.77
N ARG A 458 17.05 -10.45 5.55
CA ARG A 458 18.27 -11.11 5.11
C ARG A 458 18.69 -10.68 3.71
N ASN A 459 17.74 -10.53 2.79
CA ASN A 459 18.04 -10.01 1.46
C ASN A 459 18.58 -8.59 1.54
N PHE A 460 17.91 -7.72 2.32
CA PHE A 460 18.36 -6.35 2.53
C PHE A 460 19.78 -6.28 3.07
N GLN A 461 20.08 -7.07 4.11
CA GLN A 461 21.42 -7.14 4.69
C GLN A 461 22.46 -7.60 3.67
N ASN A 462 22.18 -8.66 2.89
CA ASN A 462 23.10 -9.18 1.89
C ASN A 462 23.48 -8.14 0.84
N GLU A 463 22.51 -7.38 0.33
CA GLU A 463 22.75 -6.33 -0.68
C GLU A 463 23.70 -5.24 -0.13
N PHE A 464 23.53 -4.84 1.11
CA PHE A 464 24.42 -3.88 1.74
C PHE A 464 25.82 -4.45 1.97
N GLU A 465 25.94 -5.71 2.40
CA GLU A 465 27.23 -6.38 2.58
C GLU A 465 28.01 -6.55 1.27
N GLU A 466 27.32 -6.81 0.15
CA GLU A 466 27.95 -6.93 -1.17
C GLU A 466 28.53 -5.60 -1.63
N VAL A 467 27.78 -4.50 -1.53
CA VAL A 467 28.27 -3.15 -1.84
C VAL A 467 29.54 -2.83 -1.03
N PHE A 468 29.57 -3.16 0.26
CA PHE A 468 30.75 -2.93 1.09
C PHE A 468 31.95 -3.79 0.72
N LYS A 469 31.73 -5.05 0.28
CA LYS A 469 32.82 -5.92 -0.16
C LYS A 469 33.46 -5.44 -1.45
N GLU A 470 32.67 -4.95 -2.38
CA GLU A 470 33.15 -4.38 -3.63
C GLU A 470 34.02 -3.14 -3.41
N ASP A 471 33.61 -2.21 -2.56
CA ASP A 471 34.36 -1.00 -2.26
C ASP A 471 35.67 -1.31 -1.49
N ASN A 472 35.63 -2.23 -0.54
CA ASN A 472 36.87 -2.66 0.20
C ASN A 472 37.79 -3.51 -0.68
N GLY A 473 37.25 -4.24 -1.65
CA GLY A 473 38.05 -4.99 -2.64
C GLY A 473 38.84 -4.07 -3.56
N CYS A 474 38.32 -2.92 -3.95
CA CYS A 474 39.05 -1.89 -4.69
C CYS A 474 40.18 -1.25 -3.89
N ILE A 475 39.97 -1.01 -2.59
CA ILE A 475 41.00 -0.44 -1.69
C ILE A 475 42.16 -1.44 -1.48
N SER A 476 41.87 -2.74 -1.37
CA SER A 476 42.90 -3.77 -1.19
C SER A 476 43.78 -3.96 -2.43
N ASN A 477 43.23 -3.78 -3.62
CA ASN A 477 44.01 -3.90 -4.87
C ASN A 477 44.88 -2.66 -5.15
N THR A 478 44.49 -1.47 -4.68
CA THR A 478 45.31 -0.25 -4.83
C THR A 478 46.47 -0.22 -3.83
N SER A 479 46.34 -0.80 -2.64
CA SER A 479 47.40 -0.81 -1.64
C SER A 479 48.46 -1.88 -1.87
N ILE A 480 48.24 -2.89 -2.71
CA ILE A 480 49.20 -3.97 -3.03
C ILE A 480 50.10 -3.59 -4.22
N SER A 481 49.67 -2.65 -5.08
CA SER A 481 50.48 -2.21 -6.23
C SER A 481 51.58 -1.16 -5.86
N GLU A 482 51.44 -0.44 -4.77
CA GLU A 482 52.41 0.58 -4.34
C GLU A 482 53.59 0.05 -3.46
N LYS A 483 53.58 -1.22 -3.07
CA LYS A 483 54.67 -1.84 -2.28
C LYS A 483 55.59 -2.74 -3.08
N ARG A 484 55.57 -2.71 -4.39
CA ARG A 484 56.47 -3.47 -5.29
C ARG A 484 57.15 -2.63 -6.36
N SER A 485 57.50 -1.41 -6.05
CA SER A 485 58.43 -0.60 -6.87
C SER A 485 59.58 -0.08 -6.03
#